data_1be516ecf63b8a7fdd0b770de746012a
#
_entry.id   1be516ecf63b8a7fdd0b770de746012a
#
_cell.length_a   1.000
_cell.length_b   1.000
_cell.length_c   1.000
_cell.angle_alpha   90.00
_cell.angle_beta   90.00
_cell.angle_gamma   90.00
#
_symmetry.space_group_name_H-M   'P 1'
#
loop_
_entity.id
_entity.type
_entity.pdbx_description
1 polymer ?
#
loop_
_entity_poly.entity_id
_entity_poly.type
_entity_poly.pdbx_seq_one_letter_code
_entity_poly.pdbx_strand_id
1 'polypeptide(L)'
;RFRGLVNGVLRNFLRQQEALRVAVATDVVAQAQHPGWWLARLQKAWPGDWQAIVAAGNAPPPMALRVNRRRSTRDEYLSRLAAEGIVATPVGEVGLALAKPIPVERLPGFAAGLVSVQDPGAQLAATLLDPLPGSRVLDACAAPGGKTAHLLERAELDLLALDVKSSRC
;
A
#
# COMPACT_ATOMS: atom_id res chain seq x y z
N ARG A 1 -16.22 7.31 -25.30
CA ARG A 1 -16.70 8.67 -25.65
C ARG A 1 -15.63 9.75 -25.40
N PHE A 2 -14.74 9.60 -24.42
CA PHE A 2 -13.74 10.62 -24.05
C PHE A 2 -12.34 10.41 -24.64
N ARG A 3 -12.08 9.33 -25.40
CA ARG A 3 -10.76 8.99 -25.92
C ARG A 3 -10.14 10.11 -26.78
N GLY A 4 -10.96 10.77 -27.62
CA GLY A 4 -10.50 11.90 -28.45
C GLY A 4 -10.11 13.12 -27.62
N LEU A 5 -10.92 13.45 -26.59
CA LEU A 5 -10.65 14.55 -25.68
C LEU A 5 -9.35 14.32 -24.89
N VAL A 6 -9.18 13.14 -24.28
CA VAL A 6 -7.97 12.76 -23.54
C VAL A 6 -6.73 12.87 -24.43
N ASN A 7 -6.78 12.29 -25.65
CA ASN A 7 -5.66 12.39 -26.59
C ASN A 7 -5.36 13.84 -26.99
N GLY A 8 -6.40 14.67 -27.20
CA GLY A 8 -6.25 16.09 -27.52
C GLY A 8 -5.53 16.86 -26.40
N VAL A 9 -5.98 16.66 -25.15
CA VAL A 9 -5.36 17.28 -23.96
C VAL A 9 -3.91 16.84 -23.79
N LEU A 10 -3.62 15.53 -23.87
CA LEU A 10 -2.27 15.01 -23.73
C LEU A 10 -1.33 15.53 -24.82
N ARG A 11 -1.77 15.54 -26.08
CA ARG A 11 -0.96 16.09 -27.19
C ARG A 11 -0.71 17.59 -27.02
N ASN A 12 -1.70 18.36 -26.55
CA ASN A 12 -1.53 19.77 -26.27
C ASN A 12 -0.54 20.01 -25.13
N PHE A 13 -0.66 19.23 -24.05
CA PHE A 13 0.31 19.25 -22.94
C PHE A 13 1.73 18.99 -23.44
N LEU A 14 1.95 17.93 -24.22
CA LEU A 14 3.29 17.58 -24.72
C LEU A 14 3.89 18.71 -25.60
N ARG A 15 3.07 19.41 -26.39
CA ARG A 15 3.54 20.55 -27.21
C ARG A 15 3.90 21.78 -26.39
N GLN A 16 3.28 21.98 -25.23
CA GLN A 16 3.44 23.16 -24.38
C GLN A 16 4.17 22.85 -23.07
N GLN A 17 4.75 21.67 -22.95
CA GLN A 17 5.27 21.15 -21.68
C GLN A 17 6.25 22.13 -21.00
N GLU A 18 7.18 22.70 -21.76
CA GLU A 18 8.18 23.62 -21.21
C GLU A 18 7.56 24.94 -20.73
N ALA A 19 6.70 25.54 -21.55
CA ALA A 19 5.98 26.75 -21.17
C ALA A 19 5.11 26.55 -19.92
N LEU A 20 4.43 25.39 -19.81
CA LEU A 20 3.63 25.06 -18.66
C LEU A 20 4.49 24.83 -17.40
N ARG A 21 5.66 24.18 -17.53
CA ARG A 21 6.60 24.02 -16.42
C ARG A 21 7.08 25.36 -15.88
N VAL A 22 7.45 26.29 -16.77
CA VAL A 22 7.85 27.64 -16.36
C VAL A 22 6.69 28.37 -15.67
N ALA A 23 5.48 28.27 -16.22
CA ALA A 23 4.30 28.93 -15.65
C ALA A 23 3.96 28.46 -14.22
N VAL A 24 4.20 27.19 -13.89
CA VAL A 24 3.92 26.63 -12.56
C VAL A 24 5.13 26.61 -11.62
N ALA A 25 6.31 27.01 -12.08
CA ALA A 25 7.55 26.91 -11.31
C ALA A 25 7.55 27.76 -10.02
N THR A 26 6.76 28.82 -9.96
CA THR A 26 6.64 29.70 -8.80
C THR A 26 5.38 29.45 -7.96
N ASP A 27 4.49 28.58 -8.42
CA ASP A 27 3.25 28.23 -7.71
C ASP A 27 3.51 27.10 -6.73
N VAL A 28 3.53 27.42 -5.42
CA VAL A 28 3.77 26.47 -4.33
C VAL A 28 2.73 25.35 -4.32
N VAL A 29 1.48 25.64 -4.67
CA VAL A 29 0.39 24.64 -4.71
C VAL A 29 0.63 23.64 -5.84
N ALA A 30 1.02 24.16 -7.02
CA ALA A 30 1.35 23.31 -8.16
C ALA A 30 2.60 22.47 -7.90
N GLN A 31 3.65 23.05 -7.31
CA GLN A 31 4.88 22.34 -6.97
C GLN A 31 4.64 21.24 -5.92
N ALA A 32 3.87 21.55 -4.90
CA ALA A 32 3.52 20.59 -3.85
C ALA A 32 2.53 19.52 -4.31
N GLN A 33 1.79 19.73 -5.40
CA GLN A 33 0.69 18.86 -5.88
C GLN A 33 -0.40 18.61 -4.82
N HIS A 34 -0.60 19.58 -3.92
CA HIS A 34 -1.56 19.50 -2.81
C HIS A 34 -2.37 20.79 -2.69
N PRO A 35 -3.64 20.72 -2.25
CA PRO A 35 -4.47 21.91 -2.07
C PRO A 35 -3.87 22.91 -1.08
N GLY A 36 -4.00 24.21 -1.36
CA GLY A 36 -3.44 25.28 -0.52
C GLY A 36 -3.91 25.23 0.95
N TRP A 37 -5.19 24.93 1.18
CA TRP A 37 -5.72 24.78 2.55
C TRP A 37 -5.03 23.66 3.34
N TRP A 38 -4.67 22.55 2.67
CA TRP A 38 -3.97 21.42 3.29
C TRP A 38 -2.53 21.82 3.60
N LEU A 39 -1.82 22.44 2.65
CA LEU A 39 -0.47 22.95 2.86
C LEU A 39 -0.39 23.94 4.03
N ALA A 40 -1.36 24.87 4.14
CA ALA A 40 -1.41 25.83 5.24
C ALA A 40 -1.56 25.12 6.60
N ARG A 41 -2.41 24.10 6.69
CA ARG A 41 -2.54 23.27 7.91
C ARG A 41 -1.26 22.50 8.23
N LEU A 42 -0.64 21.92 7.22
CA LEU A 42 0.60 21.15 7.39
C LEU A 42 1.74 22.05 7.86
N GLN A 43 1.92 23.23 7.23
CA GLN A 43 2.93 24.22 7.63
C GLN A 43 2.74 24.69 9.07
N LYS A 44 1.49 24.88 9.50
CA LYS A 44 1.18 25.27 10.89
C LYS A 44 1.50 24.16 11.88
N ALA A 45 1.20 22.89 11.53
CA ALA A 45 1.40 21.74 12.42
C ALA A 45 2.86 21.27 12.44
N TRP A 46 3.58 21.39 11.31
CA TRP A 46 4.94 20.85 11.11
C TRP A 46 5.81 21.85 10.36
N PRO A 47 6.12 23.03 10.96
CA PRO A 47 6.79 24.13 10.26
C PRO A 47 8.18 23.77 9.72
N GLY A 48 8.90 22.85 10.40
CA GLY A 48 10.23 22.37 9.97
C GLY A 48 10.21 21.24 8.95
N ASP A 49 9.12 20.43 8.90
CA ASP A 49 9.11 19.15 8.17
C ASP A 49 8.09 19.09 7.04
N TRP A 50 7.27 20.12 6.83
CA TRP A 50 6.17 20.07 5.89
C TRP A 50 6.59 19.75 4.46
N GLN A 51 7.76 20.22 3.99
CA GLN A 51 8.27 19.90 2.65
C GLN A 51 8.63 18.42 2.54
N ALA A 52 9.26 17.87 3.57
CA ALA A 52 9.63 16.45 3.61
C ALA A 52 8.38 15.56 3.62
N ILE A 53 7.34 15.96 4.37
CA ILE A 53 6.05 15.26 4.40
C ILE A 53 5.37 15.28 3.03
N VAL A 54 5.35 16.45 2.37
CA VAL A 54 4.82 16.59 1.00
C VAL A 54 5.61 15.72 0.02
N ALA A 55 6.93 15.77 0.07
CA ALA A 55 7.79 14.96 -0.81
C ALA A 55 7.56 13.46 -0.60
N ALA A 56 7.46 13.02 0.66
CA ALA A 56 7.15 11.63 0.99
C ALA A 56 5.76 11.20 0.48
N GLY A 57 4.75 12.09 0.60
CA GLY A 57 3.40 11.85 0.11
C GLY A 57 3.30 11.75 -1.42
N ASN A 58 4.19 12.43 -2.14
CA ASN A 58 4.27 12.40 -3.61
C ASN A 58 5.15 11.27 -4.15
N ALA A 59 5.93 10.61 -3.28
CA ALA A 59 6.71 9.45 -3.67
C ALA A 59 5.82 8.21 -3.87
N PRO A 60 6.17 7.29 -4.78
CA PRO A 60 5.48 6.01 -4.89
C PRO A 60 5.50 5.28 -3.54
N PRO A 61 4.35 4.76 -3.06
CA PRO A 61 4.32 4.03 -1.80
C PRO A 61 5.16 2.75 -1.90
N PRO A 62 5.85 2.35 -0.81
CA PRO A 62 6.54 1.08 -0.78
C PRO A 62 5.54 -0.07 -0.92
N MET A 63 5.89 -1.08 -1.70
CA MET A 63 5.08 -2.30 -1.79
C MET A 63 5.51 -3.26 -0.69
N ALA A 64 4.62 -3.53 0.25
CA ALA A 64 4.87 -4.49 1.32
C ALA A 64 3.99 -5.73 1.17
N LEU A 65 4.58 -6.86 1.52
CA LEU A 65 3.95 -8.18 1.49
C LEU A 65 3.83 -8.71 2.92
N ARG A 66 2.80 -9.49 3.17
CA ARG A 66 2.67 -10.34 4.34
C ARG A 66 2.78 -11.80 3.90
N VAL A 67 3.72 -12.55 4.48
CA VAL A 67 3.88 -13.98 4.23
C VAL A 67 2.83 -14.76 5.02
N ASN A 68 2.15 -15.68 4.36
CA ASN A 68 1.18 -16.58 4.97
C ASN A 68 1.91 -17.68 5.75
N ARG A 69 1.93 -17.57 7.09
CA ARG A 69 2.64 -18.48 8.00
C ARG A 69 2.16 -19.93 7.95
N ARG A 70 0.94 -20.19 7.46
CA ARG A 70 0.42 -21.54 7.26
C ARG A 70 0.98 -22.23 6.02
N ARG A 71 1.64 -21.48 5.13
CA ARG A 71 2.08 -21.96 3.81
C ARG A 71 3.57 -21.79 3.55
N SER A 72 4.23 -20.84 4.21
CA SER A 72 5.65 -20.56 4.06
C SER A 72 6.17 -19.78 5.25
N THR A 73 7.47 -19.82 5.46
CA THR A 73 8.15 -18.90 6.38
C THR A 73 8.60 -17.65 5.62
N ARG A 74 8.87 -16.58 6.37
CA ARG A 74 9.40 -15.33 5.79
C ARG A 74 10.72 -15.57 5.06
N ASP A 75 11.61 -16.36 5.65
CA ASP A 75 12.96 -16.59 5.10
C ASP A 75 12.93 -17.47 3.85
N GLU A 76 12.07 -18.48 3.81
CA GLU A 76 11.81 -19.27 2.60
C GLU A 76 11.27 -18.38 1.48
N TYR A 77 10.31 -17.49 1.80
CA TYR A 77 9.75 -16.63 0.79
C TYR A 77 10.75 -15.56 0.30
N LEU A 78 11.58 -15.03 1.21
CA LEU A 78 12.67 -14.12 0.86
C LEU A 78 13.65 -14.80 -0.12
N SER A 79 13.99 -16.06 0.13
CA SER A 79 14.84 -16.86 -0.77
C SER A 79 14.19 -17.07 -2.14
N ARG A 80 12.87 -17.30 -2.20
CA ARG A 80 12.13 -17.38 -3.48
C ARG A 80 12.16 -16.06 -4.26
N LEU A 81 11.98 -14.93 -3.58
CA LEU A 81 12.10 -13.60 -4.22
C LEU A 81 13.50 -13.38 -4.78
N ALA A 82 14.53 -13.73 -4.00
CA ALA A 82 15.92 -13.59 -4.44
C ALA A 82 16.24 -14.45 -5.67
N ALA A 83 15.71 -15.66 -5.76
CA ALA A 83 15.85 -16.53 -6.93
C ALA A 83 15.25 -15.95 -8.21
N GLU A 84 14.20 -15.11 -8.09
CA GLU A 84 13.58 -14.37 -9.19
C GLU A 84 14.19 -12.96 -9.40
N GLY A 85 15.30 -12.65 -8.71
CA GLY A 85 15.95 -11.34 -8.78
C GLY A 85 15.14 -10.19 -8.14
N ILE A 86 14.17 -10.50 -7.28
CA ILE A 86 13.33 -9.52 -6.60
C ILE A 86 13.96 -9.21 -5.24
N VAL A 87 14.41 -7.96 -5.07
CA VAL A 87 15.02 -7.49 -3.81
C VAL A 87 13.94 -7.09 -2.82
N ALA A 88 14.00 -7.65 -1.62
CA ALA A 88 13.11 -7.33 -0.52
C ALA A 88 13.87 -7.32 0.81
N THR A 89 13.34 -6.56 1.78
CA THR A 89 13.87 -6.50 3.15
C THR A 89 12.80 -6.92 4.15
N PRO A 90 13.15 -7.64 5.22
CA PRO A 90 12.22 -7.99 6.28
C PRO A 90 11.65 -6.75 6.97
N VAL A 91 10.33 -6.80 7.28
CA VAL A 91 9.64 -5.78 8.05
C VAL A 91 8.64 -6.43 8.99
N GLY A 92 8.66 -6.05 10.27
CA GLY A 92 7.84 -6.70 11.29
C GLY A 92 8.12 -8.20 11.42
N GLU A 93 7.11 -8.96 11.85
CA GLU A 93 7.23 -10.40 12.12
C GLU A 93 7.16 -11.25 10.83
N VAL A 94 6.21 -10.96 9.96
CA VAL A 94 5.89 -11.77 8.76
C VAL A 94 5.96 -10.96 7.46
N GLY A 95 6.32 -9.68 7.56
CA GLY A 95 6.31 -8.77 6.43
C GLY A 95 7.64 -8.74 5.67
N LEU A 96 7.53 -8.33 4.41
CA LEU A 96 8.63 -8.01 3.51
C LEU A 96 8.31 -6.71 2.78
N ALA A 97 9.27 -5.78 2.69
CA ALA A 97 9.16 -4.59 1.86
C ALA A 97 9.97 -4.78 0.58
N LEU A 98 9.34 -4.64 -0.57
CA LEU A 98 10.03 -4.74 -1.87
C LEU A 98 10.81 -3.45 -2.15
N ALA A 99 12.03 -3.58 -2.68
CA ALA A 99 12.83 -2.44 -3.11
C ALA A 99 12.16 -1.65 -4.25
N LYS A 100 11.36 -2.33 -5.08
CA LYS A 100 10.56 -1.72 -6.15
C LYS A 100 9.20 -2.41 -6.23
N PRO A 101 8.09 -1.67 -6.40
CA PRO A 101 6.80 -2.27 -6.67
C PRO A 101 6.82 -3.08 -7.97
N ILE A 102 6.15 -4.23 -7.96
CA ILE A 102 5.97 -5.08 -9.14
C ILE A 102 4.51 -5.53 -9.25
N PRO A 103 4.03 -5.90 -10.45
CA PRO A 103 2.72 -6.52 -10.60
C PRO A 103 2.61 -7.78 -9.75
N VAL A 104 1.45 -8.00 -9.12
CA VAL A 104 1.24 -9.14 -8.20
C VAL A 104 1.34 -10.49 -8.91
N GLU A 105 1.08 -10.53 -10.20
CA GLU A 105 1.22 -11.72 -11.05
C GLU A 105 2.67 -12.19 -11.19
N ARG A 106 3.63 -11.31 -10.91
CA ARG A 106 5.06 -11.60 -10.90
C ARG A 106 5.57 -12.07 -9.55
N LEU A 107 4.74 -12.02 -8.50
CA LEU A 107 5.12 -12.51 -7.19
C LEU A 107 5.04 -14.05 -7.16
N PRO A 108 6.13 -14.76 -6.85
CA PRO A 108 6.11 -16.23 -6.82
C PRO A 108 5.10 -16.76 -5.81
N GLY A 109 4.14 -17.56 -6.28
CA GLY A 109 3.13 -18.17 -5.44
C GLY A 109 2.04 -17.23 -4.90
N PHE A 110 1.87 -16.03 -5.46
CA PHE A 110 0.80 -15.12 -5.07
C PHE A 110 -0.58 -15.76 -5.27
N ALA A 111 -0.84 -16.32 -6.46
CA ALA A 111 -2.09 -17.04 -6.75
C ALA A 111 -2.30 -18.28 -5.85
N ALA A 112 -1.23 -18.88 -5.34
CA ALA A 112 -1.29 -19.97 -4.37
C ALA A 112 -1.47 -19.49 -2.92
N GLY A 113 -1.56 -18.18 -2.68
CA GLY A 113 -1.78 -17.59 -1.37
C GLY A 113 -0.57 -17.70 -0.43
N LEU A 114 0.65 -17.75 -0.95
CA LEU A 114 1.87 -17.71 -0.13
C LEU A 114 2.08 -16.33 0.51
N VAL A 115 1.61 -15.28 -0.16
CA VAL A 115 1.69 -13.90 0.31
C VAL A 115 0.44 -13.11 -0.03
N SER A 116 0.22 -12.03 0.72
CA SER A 116 -0.75 -10.98 0.45
C SER A 116 -0.04 -9.62 0.39
N VAL A 117 -0.53 -8.70 -0.44
CA VAL A 117 -0.10 -7.30 -0.37
C VAL A 117 -0.80 -6.65 0.81
N GLN A 118 -0.02 -6.18 1.78
CA GLN A 118 -0.55 -5.51 2.96
C GLN A 118 0.47 -4.56 3.55
N ASP A 119 0.02 -3.33 3.86
CA ASP A 119 0.83 -2.33 4.54
C ASP A 119 1.34 -2.84 5.89
N PRO A 120 2.61 -2.54 6.29
CA PRO A 120 3.18 -3.01 7.55
C PRO A 120 2.40 -2.54 8.78
N GLY A 121 1.87 -1.31 8.77
CA GLY A 121 1.01 -0.82 9.86
C GLY A 121 -0.28 -1.63 9.98
N ALA A 122 -0.88 -2.04 8.84
CA ALA A 122 -2.06 -2.89 8.85
C ALA A 122 -1.77 -4.33 9.34
N GLN A 123 -0.53 -4.81 9.20
CA GLN A 123 -0.11 -6.11 9.75
C GLN A 123 -0.07 -6.11 11.27
N LEU A 124 0.18 -4.97 11.91
CA LEU A 124 0.20 -4.85 13.38
C LEU A 124 -1.15 -5.20 14.02
N ALA A 125 -2.27 -5.00 13.34
CA ALA A 125 -3.59 -5.27 13.90
C ALA A 125 -3.74 -6.71 14.40
N ALA A 126 -3.32 -7.70 13.61
CA ALA A 126 -3.39 -9.11 14.02
C ALA A 126 -2.34 -9.46 15.10
N THR A 127 -1.18 -8.82 15.06
CA THR A 127 -0.13 -9.00 16.07
C THR A 127 -0.55 -8.43 17.43
N LEU A 128 -1.17 -7.24 17.43
CA LEU A 128 -1.62 -6.59 18.67
C LEU A 128 -2.85 -7.27 19.28
N LEU A 129 -3.75 -7.79 18.44
CA LEU A 129 -4.90 -8.55 18.93
C LEU A 129 -4.48 -9.89 19.52
N ASP A 130 -3.51 -10.56 18.90
CA ASP A 130 -2.91 -11.84 19.30
C ASP A 130 -3.92 -12.87 19.83
N PRO A 131 -4.94 -13.25 19.03
CA PRO A 131 -6.02 -14.07 19.53
C PRO A 131 -5.56 -15.51 19.83
N LEU A 132 -6.04 -16.06 20.93
CA LEU A 132 -5.78 -17.46 21.27
C LEU A 132 -6.56 -18.41 20.33
N PRO A 133 -6.04 -19.62 20.05
CA PRO A 133 -6.79 -20.63 19.31
C PRO A 133 -8.16 -20.89 19.95
N GLY A 134 -9.20 -21.01 19.11
CA GLY A 134 -10.58 -21.19 19.55
C GLY A 134 -11.30 -19.92 20.00
N SER A 135 -10.64 -18.76 19.99
CA SER A 135 -11.29 -17.49 20.32
C SER A 135 -12.35 -17.11 19.30
N ARG A 136 -13.43 -16.46 19.80
CA ARG A 136 -14.43 -15.80 18.94
C ARG A 136 -13.97 -14.38 18.62
N VAL A 137 -13.83 -14.08 17.34
CA VAL A 137 -13.32 -12.80 16.85
C VAL A 137 -14.30 -12.17 15.87
N LEU A 138 -14.53 -10.86 16.00
CA LEU A 138 -15.29 -10.05 15.06
C LEU A 138 -14.36 -9.11 14.30
N ASP A 139 -14.35 -9.22 12.96
CA ASP A 139 -13.82 -8.18 12.09
C ASP A 139 -14.99 -7.36 11.53
N ALA A 140 -15.25 -6.20 12.13
CA ALA A 140 -16.41 -5.36 11.81
C ALA A 140 -16.19 -4.43 10.59
N CYS A 141 -15.01 -4.47 9.95
CA CYS A 141 -14.66 -3.71 8.74
C CYS A 141 -13.73 -4.57 7.88
N ALA A 142 -14.24 -5.73 7.47
CA ALA A 142 -13.43 -6.83 6.97
C ALA A 142 -12.88 -6.60 5.54
N ALA A 143 -13.67 -6.00 4.66
CA ALA A 143 -13.30 -5.92 3.25
C ALA A 143 -12.01 -5.11 2.98
N PRO A 144 -11.13 -5.60 2.10
CA PRO A 144 -11.19 -6.81 1.29
C PRO A 144 -10.63 -8.08 1.96
N GLY A 145 -10.63 -8.19 3.28
CA GLY A 145 -10.26 -9.41 4.01
C GLY A 145 -8.79 -9.49 4.46
N GLY A 146 -7.98 -8.47 4.23
CA GLY A 146 -6.55 -8.52 4.54
C GLY A 146 -6.22 -8.76 6.02
N LYS A 147 -6.96 -8.13 6.96
CA LYS A 147 -6.80 -8.34 8.40
C LYS A 147 -7.45 -9.64 8.85
N THR A 148 -8.64 -9.93 8.34
CA THR A 148 -9.36 -11.20 8.54
C THR A 148 -8.47 -12.39 8.22
N ALA A 149 -7.89 -12.42 7.00
CA ALA A 149 -6.98 -13.48 6.59
C ALA A 149 -5.75 -13.58 7.49
N HIS A 150 -5.16 -12.45 7.88
CA HIS A 150 -4.00 -12.46 8.78
C HIS A 150 -4.32 -13.06 10.15
N LEU A 151 -5.49 -12.76 10.72
CA LEU A 151 -5.95 -13.37 11.98
C LEU A 151 -6.07 -14.90 11.85
N LEU A 152 -6.71 -15.36 10.76
CA LEU A 152 -6.88 -16.80 10.48
C LEU A 152 -5.55 -17.50 10.16
N GLU A 153 -4.55 -16.78 9.64
CA GLU A 153 -3.20 -17.31 9.43
C GLU A 153 -2.46 -17.52 10.78
N ARG A 154 -2.79 -16.74 11.82
CA ARG A 154 -2.14 -16.83 13.14
C ARG A 154 -2.70 -17.95 14.00
N ALA A 155 -4.01 -18.16 14.01
CA ALA A 155 -4.68 -19.14 14.86
C ALA A 155 -5.95 -19.70 14.21
N GLU A 156 -6.41 -20.85 14.69
CA GLU A 156 -7.74 -21.37 14.41
C GLU A 156 -8.76 -20.57 15.25
N LEU A 157 -9.70 -19.89 14.58
CA LEU A 157 -10.63 -18.95 15.20
C LEU A 157 -12.07 -19.21 14.75
N ASP A 158 -13.02 -18.94 15.64
CA ASP A 158 -14.43 -18.70 15.28
C ASP A 158 -14.56 -17.22 14.88
N LEU A 159 -14.33 -16.92 13.60
CA LEU A 159 -14.22 -15.56 13.11
C LEU A 159 -15.45 -15.17 12.29
N LEU A 160 -16.12 -14.08 12.72
CA LEU A 160 -17.18 -13.42 11.96
C LEU A 160 -16.61 -12.16 11.30
N ALA A 161 -16.71 -12.10 9.97
CA ALA A 161 -16.28 -10.95 9.18
C ALA A 161 -17.49 -10.20 8.62
N LEU A 162 -17.59 -8.90 8.89
CA LEU A 162 -18.67 -8.02 8.44
C LEU A 162 -18.10 -6.82 7.68
N ASP A 163 -18.80 -6.39 6.64
CA ASP A 163 -18.53 -5.11 5.96
C ASP A 163 -19.85 -4.50 5.44
N VAL A 164 -19.89 -3.16 5.33
CA VAL A 164 -21.08 -2.44 4.85
C VAL A 164 -21.26 -2.57 3.33
N LYS A 165 -20.20 -2.91 2.60
CA LYS A 165 -20.22 -3.04 1.13
C LYS A 165 -20.04 -4.48 0.70
N SER A 166 -21.15 -5.17 0.40
CA SER A 166 -21.14 -6.55 -0.10
C SER A 166 -20.30 -6.73 -1.38
N SER A 167 -20.19 -5.70 -2.22
CA SER A 167 -19.37 -5.75 -3.45
C SER A 167 -17.86 -5.76 -3.21
N ARG A 168 -17.41 -5.63 -1.96
CA ARG A 168 -15.99 -5.66 -1.55
C ARG A 168 -15.64 -6.88 -0.71
N CYS A 169 -16.63 -7.69 -0.34
CA CYS A 169 -16.48 -8.95 0.39
C CYS A 169 -16.22 -10.13 -0.54
#